data_01dde656438f03d33f304a7fb640b69d
#
_entry.id   01dde656438f03d33f304a7fb640b69d
#
_cell.length_a   1.000
_cell.length_b   1.000
_cell.length_c   1.000
_cell.angle_alpha   90.00
_cell.angle_beta   90.00
_cell.angle_gamma   90.00
#
_symmetry.space_group_name_H-M   'P 1'
#
loop_
_entity.id
_entity.type
_entity.pdbx_description
1 polymer ?
#
loop_
_entity_poly.entity_id
_entity_poly.type
_entity_poly.pdbx_seq_one_letter_code
_entity_poly.pdbx_strand_id
1 'polypeptide(L)'
;MRTNYLSRLLSVAALVVCFSATAVAATVQNLTQYVNQYVGTGGHGHTFMGANVPFGLVQLGPTEPTRGWDWCSGYYYDDDELIGFGHMHLSGTGIGCLGDVAFLPVKDFKQTSTRFKHEAEKVHPGYYSLQLTDPNVLVELTATERCGFHRYTFKDGAKAQLALDLSQCIGWDKLNDCLLTQESTTRLTGFRRSNGWAADRRIYFSIDFSQPVTVHRLDSMERVVVSVADNTKPLLVKVALSPVSIDKAKLNMQAEMAGWDFDATVKAADDAWNRELARIEIQTNDQTKKRVFYTAMYHLMTSCSKFNDVDREYRGADGKVHKADFTNYTTLSLWDTYRAAHPLMTVAFPEMQRDFAQTFLNIYKQQGRLPVWHLMGSE
;
A
#
# COMPACT_ATOMS: atom_id res chain seq x y z
N MET A 1 13.56 -25.00 85.14
CA MET A 1 13.62 -23.66 84.59
C MET A 1 13.10 -23.70 83.18
N ARG A 2 11.83 -23.36 83.00
CA ARG A 2 11.19 -23.26 81.69
C ARG A 2 11.14 -21.78 81.32
N THR A 3 11.92 -21.36 80.36
CA THR A 3 11.88 -20.03 79.86
C THR A 3 11.20 -20.00 78.50
N ASN A 4 10.20 -19.18 78.41
CA ASN A 4 9.26 -18.91 77.35
C ASN A 4 9.88 -18.58 76.01
N TYR A 5 9.63 -19.38 75.00
CA TYR A 5 9.89 -19.10 73.59
C TYR A 5 8.64 -18.55 72.88
N LEU A 6 7.80 -17.79 73.53
CA LEU A 6 6.48 -17.40 73.00
C LEU A 6 6.32 -15.90 72.79
N SER A 7 7.39 -15.12 72.60
CA SER A 7 7.23 -13.67 72.43
C SER A 7 8.07 -13.02 71.34
N ARG A 8 8.38 -13.74 70.28
CA ARG A 8 8.99 -13.12 69.10
C ARG A 8 8.32 -13.48 67.76
N LEU A 9 7.01 -13.66 67.79
CA LEU A 9 6.16 -13.58 66.60
C LEU A 9 5.62 -12.16 66.44
N LEU A 10 6.52 -11.23 66.44
CA LEU A 10 6.17 -9.85 66.12
C LEU A 10 6.34 -9.63 64.60
N SER A 11 5.21 -9.63 63.92
CA SER A 11 4.81 -8.59 62.98
C SER A 11 5.85 -8.25 61.93
N VAL A 12 6.11 -9.17 60.98
CA VAL A 12 6.45 -8.73 59.61
C VAL A 12 5.11 -8.46 58.96
N ALA A 13 4.55 -7.29 59.20
CA ALA A 13 3.50 -6.71 58.37
C ALA A 13 4.18 -6.43 56.99
N ALA A 14 4.01 -7.37 56.07
CA ALA A 14 4.35 -7.20 54.72
C ALA A 14 3.49 -6.02 54.18
N LEU A 15 4.08 -4.85 54.10
CA LEU A 15 3.53 -3.72 53.37
C LEU A 15 3.51 -4.12 51.89
N VAL A 16 2.45 -4.82 51.47
CA VAL A 16 2.14 -4.99 50.07
C VAL A 16 1.72 -3.63 49.56
N VAL A 17 2.69 -2.82 49.12
CA VAL A 17 2.42 -1.65 48.32
C VAL A 17 1.93 -2.18 46.99
N CYS A 18 0.60 -2.28 46.84
CA CYS A 18 -0.04 -2.41 45.55
C CYS A 18 0.27 -1.15 44.75
N PHE A 19 1.36 -1.17 43.98
CA PHE A 19 1.49 -0.29 42.85
C PHE A 19 0.36 -0.69 41.90
N SER A 20 -0.78 -0.03 42.02
CA SER A 20 -1.75 0.06 40.95
C SER A 20 -1.03 0.86 39.84
N ALA A 21 -0.35 0.12 38.96
CA ALA A 21 0.04 0.68 37.67
C ALA A 21 -1.29 0.98 36.98
N THR A 22 -1.81 2.19 37.18
CA THR A 22 -2.73 2.78 36.23
C THR A 22 -1.95 2.83 34.93
N ALA A 23 -2.19 1.84 34.07
CA ALA A 23 -1.83 1.97 32.68
C ALA A 23 -2.60 3.20 32.19
N VAL A 24 -1.94 4.36 32.22
CA VAL A 24 -2.38 5.52 31.46
C VAL A 24 -2.34 5.00 30.03
N ALA A 25 -3.51 4.69 29.49
CA ALA A 25 -3.64 4.44 28.07
C ALA A 25 -3.01 5.67 27.44
N ALA A 26 -1.81 5.52 26.88
CA ALA A 26 -1.17 6.57 26.12
C ALA A 26 -2.18 6.96 25.07
N THR A 27 -2.70 8.17 25.14
CA THR A 27 -3.56 8.72 24.10
C THR A 27 -2.75 8.60 22.81
N VAL A 28 -3.17 7.74 21.91
CA VAL A 28 -2.53 7.60 20.60
C VAL A 28 -2.55 9.01 20.00
N GLN A 29 -1.37 9.61 19.87
CA GLN A 29 -1.30 10.94 19.28
C GLN A 29 -1.74 10.82 17.84
N ASN A 30 -2.67 11.68 17.42
CA ASN A 30 -3.07 11.77 16.02
C ASN A 30 -2.00 12.50 15.22
N LEU A 31 -0.91 11.79 14.87
CA LEU A 31 0.22 12.34 14.14
C LEU A 31 -0.03 12.41 12.64
N THR A 32 -0.91 11.57 12.13
CA THR A 32 -1.32 11.56 10.73
C THR A 32 -1.94 12.89 10.28
N GLN A 33 -2.53 13.67 11.21
CA GLN A 33 -3.05 15.01 10.93
C GLN A 33 -1.99 16.00 10.44
N TYR A 34 -0.70 15.75 10.71
CA TYR A 34 0.41 16.62 10.27
C TYR A 34 0.97 16.22 8.92
N VAL A 35 0.62 15.04 8.39
CA VAL A 35 1.10 14.57 7.09
C VAL A 35 0.35 15.30 5.98
N ASN A 36 1.09 15.85 5.03
CA ASN A 36 0.55 16.44 3.82
C ASN A 36 1.07 15.69 2.60
N GLN A 37 0.28 14.79 2.06
CA GLN A 37 0.66 13.95 0.92
C GLN A 37 0.82 14.73 -0.40
N TYR A 38 0.32 15.96 -0.51
CA TYR A 38 0.55 16.80 -1.68
C TYR A 38 1.99 17.32 -1.77
N VAL A 39 2.76 17.30 -0.67
CA VAL A 39 4.17 17.69 -0.71
C VAL A 39 4.96 16.71 -1.58
N GLY A 40 5.58 17.23 -2.63
CA GLY A 40 6.38 16.45 -3.56
C GLY A 40 5.61 15.87 -4.75
N THR A 41 4.30 16.10 -4.89
CA THR A 41 3.52 15.64 -6.06
C THR A 41 3.62 16.57 -7.25
N GLY A 42 4.16 17.78 -7.10
CA GLY A 42 4.45 18.72 -8.19
C GLY A 42 5.95 18.92 -8.37
N GLY A 43 6.33 19.64 -9.43
CA GLY A 43 7.72 19.82 -9.81
C GLY A 43 8.44 18.47 -10.01
N HIS A 44 9.65 18.33 -9.48
CA HIS A 44 10.46 17.11 -9.59
C HIS A 44 10.43 16.25 -8.31
N GLY A 45 9.33 16.28 -7.55
CA GLY A 45 9.26 15.55 -6.28
C GLY A 45 8.97 14.08 -6.42
N HIS A 46 8.17 13.67 -7.39
CA HIS A 46 7.82 12.29 -7.75
C HIS A 46 7.28 11.45 -6.58
N THR A 47 6.54 12.05 -5.65
CA THR A 47 6.01 11.35 -4.49
C THR A 47 4.65 10.73 -4.79
N PHE A 48 4.37 9.59 -4.15
CA PHE A 48 3.12 8.88 -4.25
C PHE A 48 1.95 9.66 -3.64
N MET A 49 0.81 9.63 -4.32
CA MET A 49 -0.49 10.10 -3.87
C MET A 49 -1.46 8.92 -3.73
N GLY A 50 -2.06 8.74 -2.54
CA GLY A 50 -3.07 7.68 -2.36
C GLY A 50 -3.06 7.02 -0.99
N ALA A 51 -3.63 5.82 -0.93
CA ALA A 51 -3.78 5.02 0.28
C ALA A 51 -2.74 3.89 0.33
N ASN A 52 -2.00 3.82 1.43
CA ASN A 52 -1.04 2.75 1.73
C ASN A 52 -0.88 2.60 3.24
N VAL A 53 -0.16 1.57 3.66
CA VAL A 53 0.32 1.41 5.03
C VAL A 53 1.85 1.45 5.06
N PRO A 54 2.50 1.70 6.22
CA PRO A 54 3.95 1.77 6.30
C PRO A 54 4.62 0.54 5.70
N PHE A 55 5.53 0.76 4.75
CA PHE A 55 6.30 -0.29 4.05
C PHE A 55 5.43 -1.35 3.33
N GLY A 56 4.15 -1.08 3.06
CA GLY A 56 3.27 -2.03 2.37
C GLY A 56 3.71 -2.30 0.93
N LEU A 57 3.32 -3.47 0.39
CA LEU A 57 3.48 -3.80 -1.03
C LEU A 57 2.52 -2.95 -1.88
N VAL A 58 1.33 -2.65 -1.34
CA VAL A 58 0.28 -1.91 -2.04
C VAL A 58 0.42 -0.41 -1.79
N GLN A 59 0.54 0.36 -2.88
CA GLN A 59 0.37 1.80 -2.94
C GLN A 59 -0.81 2.05 -3.90
N LEU A 60 -2.02 2.17 -3.32
CA LEU A 60 -3.28 2.30 -4.06
C LEU A 60 -3.63 3.77 -4.26
N GLY A 61 -3.61 4.23 -5.49
CA GLY A 61 -3.85 5.65 -5.76
C GLY A 61 -4.21 5.97 -7.21
N PRO A 62 -4.50 7.25 -7.48
CA PRO A 62 -4.76 7.72 -8.82
C PRO A 62 -3.54 7.52 -9.72
N THR A 63 -3.82 7.12 -10.96
CA THR A 63 -2.83 6.99 -12.04
C THR A 63 -3.26 7.88 -13.19
N GLU A 64 -2.36 8.76 -13.61
CA GLU A 64 -2.52 9.70 -14.69
C GLU A 64 -1.77 9.24 -15.95
N PRO A 65 -2.11 9.74 -17.14
CA PRO A 65 -1.33 9.45 -18.35
C PRO A 65 0.10 9.98 -18.20
N THR A 66 1.11 9.14 -18.43
CA THR A 66 2.50 9.59 -18.42
C THR A 66 2.75 10.60 -19.55
N ARG A 67 2.95 11.88 -19.21
CA ARG A 67 3.21 12.96 -20.15
C ARG A 67 4.67 13.41 -20.18
N GLY A 68 5.47 12.91 -19.24
CA GLY A 68 6.88 13.24 -19.11
C GLY A 68 7.51 12.62 -17.88
N TRP A 69 8.73 13.08 -17.56
CA TRP A 69 9.49 12.54 -16.44
C TRP A 69 8.82 12.78 -15.08
N ASP A 70 8.14 13.90 -14.90
CA ASP A 70 7.52 14.25 -13.63
C ASP A 70 6.31 13.36 -13.23
N TRP A 71 5.82 12.52 -14.16
CA TRP A 71 4.78 11.53 -13.88
C TRP A 71 5.32 10.18 -13.36
N CYS A 72 6.58 10.11 -12.92
CA CYS A 72 7.22 8.85 -12.47
C CYS A 72 6.47 8.13 -11.36
N SER A 73 5.80 8.85 -10.45
CA SER A 73 4.97 8.26 -9.39
C SER A 73 3.57 7.87 -9.84
N GLY A 74 3.20 8.20 -11.10
CA GLY A 74 1.86 7.99 -11.64
C GLY A 74 0.87 9.11 -11.32
N TYR A 75 1.27 10.14 -10.58
CA TYR A 75 0.48 11.31 -10.24
C TYR A 75 1.34 12.57 -10.30
N TYR A 76 0.83 13.61 -10.96
CA TYR A 76 1.46 14.92 -11.04
C TYR A 76 0.42 16.03 -10.77
N TYR A 77 0.62 16.83 -9.74
CA TYR A 77 -0.38 17.77 -9.21
C TYR A 77 -0.95 18.76 -10.24
N ASP A 78 -0.21 19.12 -11.28
CA ASP A 78 -0.69 20.05 -12.33
C ASP A 78 -1.45 19.35 -13.47
N ASP A 79 -1.64 18.01 -13.43
CA ASP A 79 -2.51 17.25 -14.34
C ASP A 79 -3.91 17.09 -13.71
N ASP A 80 -4.92 16.92 -14.55
CA ASP A 80 -6.31 16.74 -14.14
C ASP A 80 -6.99 15.57 -14.85
N GLU A 81 -6.19 14.70 -15.52
CA GLU A 81 -6.69 13.52 -16.22
C GLU A 81 -6.29 12.24 -15.48
N LEU A 82 -7.28 11.40 -15.24
CA LEU A 82 -7.15 10.11 -14.55
C LEU A 82 -7.39 8.98 -15.54
N ILE A 83 -6.50 7.97 -15.57
CA ILE A 83 -6.68 6.74 -16.34
C ILE A 83 -7.10 5.54 -15.46
N GLY A 84 -6.97 5.64 -14.14
CA GLY A 84 -7.42 4.62 -13.21
C GLY A 84 -6.85 4.79 -11.80
N PHE A 85 -7.20 3.86 -10.94
CA PHE A 85 -6.65 3.72 -9.58
C PHE A 85 -5.84 2.44 -9.54
N GLY A 86 -4.52 2.57 -9.66
CA GLY A 86 -3.56 1.46 -9.67
C GLY A 86 -3.16 1.05 -8.26
N HIS A 87 -2.74 -0.21 -8.09
CA HIS A 87 -2.38 -0.77 -6.78
C HIS A 87 -0.90 -0.64 -6.43
N MET A 88 -0.07 -0.23 -7.38
CA MET A 88 1.38 -0.12 -7.17
C MET A 88 1.92 1.15 -7.80
N HIS A 89 2.59 1.95 -6.98
CA HIS A 89 3.25 3.17 -7.40
C HIS A 89 4.63 3.29 -6.73
N LEU A 90 5.56 3.94 -7.41
CA LEU A 90 6.83 4.36 -6.82
C LEU A 90 6.67 5.69 -6.09
N SER A 91 7.56 5.98 -5.17
CA SER A 91 7.59 7.27 -4.46
C SER A 91 9.03 7.76 -4.29
N GLY A 92 9.29 8.99 -4.72
CA GLY A 92 10.59 9.65 -4.59
C GLY A 92 11.65 9.19 -5.57
N THR A 93 11.31 8.31 -6.52
CA THR A 93 12.24 7.84 -7.56
C THR A 93 12.04 8.62 -8.87
N GLY A 94 13.14 8.91 -9.58
CA GLY A 94 13.11 9.56 -10.90
C GLY A 94 12.92 8.59 -12.06
N ILE A 95 12.23 7.46 -11.83
CA ILE A 95 11.99 6.44 -12.84
C ILE A 95 10.52 6.00 -12.78
N GLY A 96 9.83 6.00 -13.92
CA GLY A 96 8.45 5.51 -14.02
C GLY A 96 8.41 4.00 -14.19
N CYS A 97 7.66 3.34 -13.31
CA CYS A 97 7.41 1.91 -13.36
C CYS A 97 6.15 1.59 -12.55
N LEU A 98 5.62 0.38 -12.69
CA LEU A 98 4.44 -0.12 -11.99
C LEU A 98 3.12 0.30 -12.66
N GLY A 99 2.07 0.64 -11.89
CA GLY A 99 0.73 0.95 -12.43
C GLY A 99 -0.15 -0.29 -12.57
N ASP A 100 0.04 -1.30 -11.71
CA ASP A 100 -0.62 -2.59 -11.83
C ASP A 100 -2.07 -2.57 -11.37
N VAL A 101 -2.90 -3.39 -12.04
CA VAL A 101 -4.28 -3.71 -11.64
C VAL A 101 -5.11 -2.45 -11.40
N ALA A 102 -5.28 -1.64 -12.44
CA ALA A 102 -5.97 -0.37 -12.32
C ALA A 102 -7.47 -0.47 -12.61
N PHE A 103 -8.26 0.17 -11.75
CA PHE A 103 -9.71 0.31 -11.92
C PHE A 103 -10.09 1.75 -12.25
N LEU A 104 -10.97 1.92 -13.24
CA LEU A 104 -11.56 3.22 -13.58
C LEU A 104 -13.09 3.10 -13.61
N PRO A 105 -13.86 3.87 -12.83
CA PRO A 105 -15.28 4.03 -13.08
C PRO A 105 -15.52 4.62 -14.47
N VAL A 106 -16.42 4.01 -15.25
CA VAL A 106 -16.67 4.40 -16.64
C VAL A 106 -18.16 4.52 -16.94
N LYS A 107 -18.54 5.42 -17.83
CA LYS A 107 -19.91 5.58 -18.32
C LYS A 107 -20.22 4.71 -19.55
N ASP A 108 -19.18 4.32 -20.30
CA ASP A 108 -19.27 3.42 -21.43
C ASP A 108 -17.97 2.59 -21.57
N PHE A 109 -18.02 1.57 -22.40
CA PHE A 109 -16.92 0.61 -22.54
C PHE A 109 -15.67 1.17 -23.24
N LYS A 110 -15.80 2.27 -23.96
CA LYS A 110 -14.70 2.89 -24.71
C LYS A 110 -13.94 3.93 -23.88
N GLN A 111 -14.52 4.36 -22.76
CA GLN A 111 -13.89 5.37 -21.92
C GLN A 111 -12.61 4.81 -21.28
N THR A 112 -11.47 5.46 -21.53
CA THR A 112 -10.14 5.08 -21.01
C THR A 112 -9.57 6.07 -20.00
N SER A 113 -10.19 7.26 -19.89
CA SER A 113 -9.78 8.30 -18.94
C SER A 113 -10.97 9.14 -18.51
N THR A 114 -10.79 9.92 -17.47
CA THR A 114 -11.74 10.92 -17.00
C THR A 114 -11.02 12.13 -16.44
N ARG A 115 -11.69 13.30 -16.47
CA ARG A 115 -11.19 14.52 -15.82
C ARG A 115 -11.63 14.55 -14.36
N PHE A 116 -10.80 15.15 -13.52
CA PHE A 116 -11.10 15.36 -12.11
C PHE A 116 -10.69 16.76 -11.65
N LYS A 117 -10.98 17.10 -10.41
CA LYS A 117 -10.59 18.38 -9.79
C LYS A 117 -9.95 18.08 -8.44
N HIS A 118 -8.83 18.73 -8.15
CA HIS A 118 -8.11 18.55 -6.89
C HIS A 118 -8.93 18.94 -5.66
N GLU A 119 -9.87 19.89 -5.80
CA GLU A 119 -10.77 20.26 -4.70
C GLU A 119 -11.75 19.14 -4.31
N ALA A 120 -11.93 18.15 -5.20
CA ALA A 120 -12.76 16.97 -4.97
C ALA A 120 -11.99 15.80 -4.35
N GLU A 121 -10.67 15.93 -4.20
CA GLU A 121 -9.82 14.95 -3.53
C GLU A 121 -9.80 15.16 -2.01
N LYS A 122 -9.75 14.05 -1.28
CA LYS A 122 -9.41 14.05 0.15
C LYS A 122 -8.40 12.94 0.39
N VAL A 123 -7.32 13.27 1.06
CA VAL A 123 -6.24 12.32 1.31
C VAL A 123 -5.69 12.49 2.72
N HIS A 124 -5.42 11.37 3.38
CA HIS A 124 -4.62 11.27 4.59
C HIS A 124 -3.94 9.88 4.63
N PRO A 125 -2.91 9.67 5.43
CA PRO A 125 -2.24 8.37 5.49
C PRO A 125 -3.22 7.20 5.66
N GLY A 126 -3.17 6.25 4.73
CA GLY A 126 -4.06 5.09 4.72
C GLY A 126 -5.42 5.29 4.03
N TYR A 127 -5.71 6.50 3.54
CA TYR A 127 -6.99 6.76 2.88
C TYR A 127 -6.86 7.78 1.75
N TYR A 128 -7.62 7.56 0.69
CA TYR A 128 -7.81 8.51 -0.42
C TYR A 128 -9.26 8.49 -0.87
N SER A 129 -9.81 9.63 -1.26
CA SER A 129 -11.10 9.69 -1.96
C SER A 129 -11.14 10.76 -3.02
N LEU A 130 -11.96 10.50 -4.05
CA LEU A 130 -12.19 11.43 -5.16
C LEU A 130 -13.65 11.36 -5.60
N GLN A 131 -14.32 12.51 -5.67
CA GLN A 131 -15.61 12.63 -6.32
C GLN A 131 -15.40 12.91 -7.81
N LEU A 132 -15.61 11.89 -8.64
CA LEU A 132 -15.69 12.05 -10.09
C LEU A 132 -17.06 12.64 -10.46
N THR A 133 -17.07 13.61 -11.38
CA THR A 133 -18.30 14.21 -11.90
C THR A 133 -18.81 13.51 -13.16
N ASP A 134 -17.90 12.90 -13.92
CA ASP A 134 -18.21 12.10 -15.11
C ASP A 134 -17.26 10.90 -15.21
N PRO A 135 -17.71 9.69 -14.83
CA PRO A 135 -19.05 9.33 -14.30
C PRO A 135 -19.26 9.89 -12.89
N ASN A 136 -20.52 10.04 -12.46
CA ASN A 136 -20.87 10.58 -11.15
C ASN A 136 -20.67 9.53 -10.04
N VAL A 137 -19.43 9.37 -9.59
CA VAL A 137 -19.03 8.30 -8.66
C VAL A 137 -18.11 8.88 -7.58
N LEU A 138 -18.41 8.60 -6.31
CA LEU A 138 -17.45 8.78 -5.23
C LEU A 138 -16.60 7.51 -5.15
N VAL A 139 -15.31 7.67 -5.32
CA VAL A 139 -14.29 6.64 -5.15
C VAL A 139 -13.63 6.85 -3.79
N GLU A 140 -13.52 5.79 -3.01
CA GLU A 140 -12.81 5.77 -1.74
C GLU A 140 -11.88 4.58 -1.70
N LEU A 141 -10.65 4.77 -1.23
CA LEU A 141 -9.57 3.78 -1.26
C LEU A 141 -8.91 3.68 0.11
N THR A 142 -8.58 2.46 0.51
CA THR A 142 -7.72 2.16 1.64
C THR A 142 -6.90 0.91 1.34
N ALA A 143 -5.92 0.56 2.18
CA ALA A 143 -5.05 -0.57 1.94
C ALA A 143 -4.62 -1.26 3.24
N THR A 144 -4.22 -2.52 3.11
CA THR A 144 -3.36 -3.25 4.04
C THR A 144 -1.97 -3.45 3.43
N GLU A 145 -1.12 -4.30 4.00
CA GLU A 145 0.22 -4.51 3.45
C GLU A 145 0.20 -5.06 2.02
N ARG A 146 -0.74 -5.96 1.70
CA ARG A 146 -0.79 -6.70 0.41
C ARG A 146 -2.11 -6.56 -0.31
N CYS A 147 -3.07 -5.85 0.28
CA CYS A 147 -4.41 -5.73 -0.30
C CYS A 147 -4.84 -4.27 -0.42
N GLY A 148 -5.41 -3.92 -1.57
CA GLY A 148 -6.16 -2.69 -1.76
C GLY A 148 -7.66 -2.91 -1.53
N PHE A 149 -8.34 -1.92 -0.99
CA PHE A 149 -9.75 -1.95 -0.74
C PHE A 149 -10.41 -0.69 -1.30
N HIS A 150 -11.38 -0.86 -2.19
CA HIS A 150 -12.11 0.21 -2.85
C HIS A 150 -13.55 0.21 -2.40
N ARG A 151 -14.14 1.41 -2.31
CA ARG A 151 -15.57 1.64 -2.17
C ARG A 151 -16.02 2.61 -3.26
N TYR A 152 -16.92 2.16 -4.13
CA TYR A 152 -17.50 2.95 -5.19
C TYR A 152 -18.96 3.25 -4.90
N THR A 153 -19.29 4.51 -4.69
CA THR A 153 -20.67 4.99 -4.51
C THR A 153 -21.12 5.65 -5.81
N PHE A 154 -21.95 4.94 -6.56
CA PHE A 154 -22.55 5.43 -7.80
C PHE A 154 -23.72 6.33 -7.46
N LYS A 155 -23.65 7.59 -7.90
CA LYS A 155 -24.70 8.58 -7.65
C LYS A 155 -25.70 8.61 -8.80
N ASP A 156 -26.77 9.39 -8.65
CA ASP A 156 -27.87 9.46 -9.59
C ASP A 156 -27.41 9.59 -11.05
N GLY A 157 -27.92 8.69 -11.90
CA GLY A 157 -27.61 8.63 -13.31
C GLY A 157 -26.29 7.90 -13.66
N ALA A 158 -25.45 7.57 -12.69
CA ALA A 158 -24.22 6.82 -12.95
C ALA A 158 -24.50 5.34 -13.24
N LYS A 159 -23.86 4.81 -14.26
CA LYS A 159 -23.83 3.35 -14.47
C LYS A 159 -22.82 2.72 -13.51
N ALA A 160 -23.22 1.61 -12.88
CA ALA A 160 -22.32 0.87 -12.01
C ALA A 160 -21.36 0.00 -12.85
N GLN A 161 -20.37 0.65 -13.46
CA GLN A 161 -19.40 0.06 -14.37
C GLN A 161 -17.98 0.47 -13.97
N LEU A 162 -17.08 -0.53 -13.93
CA LEU A 162 -15.65 -0.32 -13.69
C LEU A 162 -14.87 -0.98 -14.82
N ALA A 163 -14.01 -0.23 -15.50
CA ALA A 163 -12.97 -0.81 -16.32
C ALA A 163 -11.86 -1.34 -15.42
N LEU A 164 -11.44 -2.58 -15.64
CA LEU A 164 -10.19 -3.16 -15.14
C LEU A 164 -9.23 -3.22 -16.31
N ASP A 165 -8.11 -2.52 -16.20
CA ASP A 165 -7.12 -2.41 -17.26
C ASP A 165 -5.76 -2.93 -16.78
N LEU A 166 -5.32 -4.06 -17.33
CA LEU A 166 -4.02 -4.67 -17.05
C LEU A 166 -2.91 -4.15 -17.96
N SER A 167 -3.25 -3.37 -19.00
CA SER A 167 -2.28 -2.79 -19.93
C SER A 167 -1.62 -1.52 -19.39
N GLN A 168 -2.22 -0.90 -18.36
CA GLN A 168 -1.70 0.35 -17.82
C GLN A 168 -0.29 0.19 -17.25
N CYS A 169 0.55 1.15 -17.59
CA CYS A 169 1.95 1.23 -17.18
C CYS A 169 2.29 2.69 -16.87
N ILE A 170 3.16 2.90 -15.90
CA ILE A 170 3.71 4.21 -15.58
C ILE A 170 5.09 4.35 -16.25
N GLY A 171 5.33 5.48 -16.91
CA GLY A 171 6.60 5.76 -17.57
C GLY A 171 6.90 4.81 -18.71
N TRP A 172 8.04 4.14 -18.64
CA TRP A 172 8.47 3.20 -19.68
C TRP A 172 8.28 1.72 -19.31
N ASP A 173 7.58 1.40 -18.24
CA ASP A 173 7.15 0.02 -17.96
C ASP A 173 6.25 -0.48 -19.10
N LYS A 174 6.40 -1.73 -19.50
CA LYS A 174 5.67 -2.32 -20.63
C LYS A 174 5.07 -3.65 -20.24
N LEU A 175 3.81 -3.83 -20.56
CA LEU A 175 3.16 -5.13 -20.44
C LEU A 175 3.78 -6.12 -21.42
N ASN A 176 4.17 -7.31 -20.92
CA ASN A 176 4.65 -8.42 -21.74
C ASN A 176 3.60 -9.53 -21.88
N ASP A 177 2.85 -9.78 -20.79
CA ASP A 177 1.87 -10.84 -20.73
C ASP A 177 0.90 -10.62 -19.57
N CYS A 178 -0.35 -11.03 -19.71
CA CYS A 178 -1.33 -11.01 -18.63
C CYS A 178 -2.38 -12.11 -18.82
N LEU A 179 -3.00 -12.47 -17.72
CA LEU A 179 -4.15 -13.39 -17.70
C LEU A 179 -5.22 -12.84 -16.78
N LEU A 180 -6.46 -12.91 -17.22
CA LEU A 180 -7.64 -12.61 -16.40
C LEU A 180 -8.63 -13.76 -16.51
N THR A 181 -8.95 -14.39 -15.38
CA THR A 181 -9.90 -15.49 -15.26
C THR A 181 -11.04 -15.08 -14.32
N GLN A 182 -12.26 -15.34 -14.74
CA GLN A 182 -13.42 -15.24 -13.87
C GLN A 182 -13.63 -16.60 -13.19
N GLU A 183 -13.32 -16.69 -11.88
CA GLU A 183 -13.48 -17.91 -11.10
C GLU A 183 -14.92 -18.08 -10.60
N SER A 184 -15.60 -16.97 -10.33
CA SER A 184 -17.01 -16.97 -9.90
C SER A 184 -17.69 -15.67 -10.33
N THR A 185 -18.96 -15.52 -10.00
CA THR A 185 -19.70 -14.26 -10.23
C THR A 185 -19.16 -13.09 -9.40
N THR A 186 -18.37 -13.36 -8.35
CA THR A 186 -17.82 -12.34 -7.45
C THR A 186 -16.30 -12.37 -7.39
N ARG A 187 -15.61 -13.21 -8.18
CA ARG A 187 -14.14 -13.28 -8.12
C ARG A 187 -13.50 -13.33 -9.49
N LEU A 188 -12.55 -12.43 -9.70
CA LEU A 188 -11.58 -12.48 -10.79
C LEU A 188 -10.19 -12.76 -10.24
N THR A 189 -9.39 -13.51 -11.01
CA THR A 189 -7.99 -13.78 -10.69
C THR A 189 -7.13 -13.64 -11.92
N GLY A 190 -5.84 -13.46 -11.73
CA GLY A 190 -4.93 -13.37 -12.86
C GLY A 190 -3.50 -13.05 -12.47
N PHE A 191 -2.74 -12.73 -13.49
CA PHE A 191 -1.40 -12.20 -13.33
C PHE A 191 -1.11 -11.12 -14.37
N ARG A 192 -0.09 -10.33 -14.07
CA ARG A 192 0.51 -9.36 -14.98
C ARG A 192 2.03 -9.54 -14.96
N ARG A 193 2.62 -9.62 -16.15
CA ARG A 193 4.07 -9.66 -16.37
C ARG A 193 4.47 -8.45 -17.18
N SER A 194 5.45 -7.71 -16.71
CA SER A 194 5.94 -6.52 -17.37
C SER A 194 7.45 -6.36 -17.25
N ASN A 195 8.00 -5.45 -18.01
CA ASN A 195 9.38 -5.03 -17.93
C ASN A 195 9.49 -3.51 -18.01
N GLY A 196 10.39 -3.00 -17.21
CA GLY A 196 10.70 -1.59 -17.11
C GLY A 196 12.02 -1.46 -16.35
N TRP A 197 12.00 -0.89 -15.17
CA TRP A 197 13.13 -0.97 -14.25
C TRP A 197 13.48 -2.45 -13.95
N ALA A 198 12.50 -3.24 -13.50
CA ALA A 198 12.67 -4.68 -13.40
C ALA A 198 12.63 -5.34 -14.79
N ALA A 199 13.58 -6.19 -15.12
CA ALA A 199 13.64 -6.86 -16.42
C ALA A 199 12.54 -7.89 -16.63
N ASP A 200 12.05 -8.54 -15.56
CA ASP A 200 10.95 -9.52 -15.56
C ASP A 200 10.16 -9.41 -14.27
N ARG A 201 9.19 -8.50 -14.25
CA ARG A 201 8.33 -8.28 -13.09
C ARG A 201 7.05 -9.09 -13.24
N ARG A 202 6.66 -9.78 -12.18
CA ARG A 202 5.44 -10.59 -12.14
C ARG A 202 4.63 -10.27 -10.89
N ILE A 203 3.35 -9.94 -11.09
CA ILE A 203 2.37 -9.76 -10.04
C ILE A 203 1.17 -10.64 -10.35
N TYR A 204 0.80 -11.43 -9.35
CA TYR A 204 -0.43 -12.23 -9.33
C TYR A 204 -1.45 -11.52 -8.47
N PHE A 205 -2.73 -11.65 -8.82
CA PHE A 205 -3.79 -10.97 -8.07
C PHE A 205 -5.03 -11.84 -7.91
N SER A 206 -5.79 -11.56 -6.85
CA SER A 206 -7.16 -11.97 -6.64
C SER A 206 -8.01 -10.75 -6.37
N ILE A 207 -9.15 -10.65 -7.03
CA ILE A 207 -10.10 -9.54 -6.93
C ILE A 207 -11.44 -10.11 -6.47
N ASP A 208 -11.95 -9.62 -5.32
CA ASP A 208 -13.26 -9.97 -4.82
C ASP A 208 -14.20 -8.76 -4.89
N PHE A 209 -15.41 -8.98 -5.36
CA PHE A 209 -16.49 -8.01 -5.41
C PHE A 209 -17.55 -8.35 -4.36
N SER A 210 -18.11 -7.33 -3.67
CA SER A 210 -19.12 -7.50 -2.63
C SER A 210 -20.48 -7.98 -3.16
N GLN A 211 -20.66 -8.00 -4.46
CA GLN A 211 -21.85 -8.47 -5.16
C GLN A 211 -21.50 -9.07 -6.54
N PRO A 212 -22.40 -9.87 -7.15
CA PRO A 212 -22.15 -10.46 -8.46
C PRO A 212 -21.90 -9.42 -9.54
N VAL A 213 -20.91 -9.66 -10.39
CA VAL A 213 -20.56 -8.84 -11.53
C VAL A 213 -20.75 -9.57 -12.85
N THR A 214 -21.11 -8.82 -13.88
CA THR A 214 -21.03 -9.26 -15.28
C THR A 214 -19.74 -8.72 -15.89
N VAL A 215 -18.94 -9.60 -16.46
CA VAL A 215 -17.67 -9.25 -17.12
C VAL A 215 -17.90 -9.11 -18.62
N HIS A 216 -17.67 -7.91 -19.11
CA HIS A 216 -17.72 -7.59 -20.53
C HIS A 216 -16.28 -7.57 -21.06
N ARG A 217 -15.91 -8.60 -21.83
CA ARG A 217 -14.61 -8.66 -22.49
C ARG A 217 -14.63 -7.74 -23.70
N LEU A 218 -13.55 -6.96 -23.86
CA LEU A 218 -13.33 -6.13 -25.03
C LEU A 218 -12.45 -6.91 -26.03
N ASP A 219 -12.17 -6.32 -27.18
CA ASP A 219 -11.33 -6.94 -28.20
C ASP A 219 -9.89 -7.21 -27.72
N SER A 220 -9.41 -6.43 -26.75
CA SER A 220 -8.15 -6.71 -26.08
C SER A 220 -8.37 -7.58 -24.83
N MET A 221 -7.49 -8.55 -24.61
CA MET A 221 -7.55 -9.42 -23.42
C MET A 221 -7.08 -8.71 -22.15
N GLU A 222 -6.42 -7.56 -22.30
CA GLU A 222 -5.82 -6.81 -21.21
C GLU A 222 -6.85 -5.94 -20.48
N ARG A 223 -7.97 -5.59 -21.12
CA ARG A 223 -8.98 -4.69 -20.57
C ARG A 223 -10.37 -5.30 -20.61
N VAL A 224 -11.06 -5.26 -19.48
CA VAL A 224 -12.47 -5.66 -19.36
C VAL A 224 -13.27 -4.57 -18.67
N VAL A 225 -14.58 -4.57 -18.86
CA VAL A 225 -15.50 -3.76 -18.04
C VAL A 225 -16.35 -4.69 -17.21
N VAL A 226 -16.38 -4.49 -15.91
CA VAL A 226 -17.29 -5.16 -14.99
C VAL A 226 -18.48 -4.26 -14.70
N SER A 227 -19.69 -4.82 -14.67
CA SER A 227 -20.91 -4.11 -14.29
C SER A 227 -21.64 -4.86 -13.20
N VAL A 228 -22.32 -4.12 -12.32
CA VAL A 228 -23.22 -4.68 -11.30
C VAL A 228 -24.66 -4.27 -11.60
N ALA A 229 -25.60 -5.14 -11.23
CA ALA A 229 -27.03 -4.88 -11.45
C ALA A 229 -27.61 -3.93 -10.41
N ASP A 230 -27.17 -4.02 -9.15
CA ASP A 230 -27.62 -3.18 -8.04
C ASP A 230 -26.60 -2.07 -7.76
N ASN A 231 -26.94 -0.82 -8.10
CA ASN A 231 -26.16 0.37 -7.79
C ASN A 231 -26.74 1.21 -6.64
N THR A 232 -27.75 0.69 -5.94
CA THR A 232 -28.37 1.37 -4.79
C THR A 232 -27.47 1.33 -3.55
N LYS A 233 -26.49 0.43 -3.53
CA LYS A 233 -25.50 0.27 -2.48
C LYS A 233 -24.10 0.47 -3.05
N PRO A 234 -23.15 0.94 -2.24
CA PRO A 234 -21.75 0.99 -2.67
C PRO A 234 -21.24 -0.39 -3.11
N LEU A 235 -20.52 -0.42 -4.22
CA LEU A 235 -19.75 -1.58 -4.62
C LEU A 235 -18.41 -1.57 -3.88
N LEU A 236 -18.13 -2.64 -3.13
CA LEU A 236 -16.85 -2.86 -2.50
C LEU A 236 -16.02 -3.81 -3.34
N VAL A 237 -14.75 -3.50 -3.53
CA VAL A 237 -13.81 -4.31 -4.30
C VAL A 237 -12.52 -4.47 -3.50
N LYS A 238 -12.10 -5.70 -3.28
CA LYS A 238 -10.83 -6.04 -2.67
C LYS A 238 -9.88 -6.58 -3.72
N VAL A 239 -8.64 -6.16 -3.69
CA VAL A 239 -7.59 -6.65 -4.58
C VAL A 239 -6.38 -7.05 -3.76
N ALA A 240 -6.08 -8.33 -3.72
CA ALA A 240 -4.86 -8.82 -3.11
C ALA A 240 -3.79 -9.08 -4.16
N LEU A 241 -2.57 -8.74 -3.85
CA LEU A 241 -1.39 -8.95 -4.68
C LEU A 241 -0.46 -10.01 -4.08
N SER A 242 0.26 -10.72 -4.95
CA SER A 242 1.34 -11.64 -4.58
C SER A 242 2.43 -11.62 -5.66
N PRO A 243 3.74 -11.65 -5.27
CA PRO A 243 4.82 -11.86 -6.21
C PRO A 243 4.99 -13.35 -6.62
N VAL A 244 4.25 -14.28 -6.01
CA VAL A 244 4.48 -15.71 -6.11
C VAL A 244 3.44 -16.41 -6.98
N SER A 245 2.15 -16.32 -6.59
CA SER A 245 1.07 -17.00 -7.32
C SER A 245 -0.32 -16.44 -7.01
N ILE A 246 -1.32 -16.82 -7.82
CA ILE A 246 -2.74 -16.49 -7.58
C ILE A 246 -3.20 -17.05 -6.23
N ASP A 247 -2.81 -18.26 -5.87
CA ASP A 247 -3.21 -18.88 -4.60
C ASP A 247 -2.62 -18.12 -3.40
N LYS A 248 -1.42 -17.56 -3.54
CA LYS A 248 -0.82 -16.70 -2.52
C LYS A 248 -1.53 -15.34 -2.42
N ALA A 249 -1.98 -14.77 -3.54
CA ALA A 249 -2.82 -13.57 -3.50
C ALA A 249 -4.14 -13.84 -2.75
N LYS A 250 -4.78 -14.99 -2.97
CA LYS A 250 -5.97 -15.40 -2.21
C LYS A 250 -5.66 -15.58 -0.71
N LEU A 251 -4.52 -16.19 -0.39
CA LEU A 251 -4.07 -16.37 0.99
C LEU A 251 -3.83 -15.02 1.69
N ASN A 252 -3.20 -14.08 1.01
CA ASN A 252 -2.99 -12.71 1.50
C ASN A 252 -4.34 -12.03 1.79
N MET A 253 -5.30 -12.13 0.86
CA MET A 253 -6.65 -11.57 1.05
C MET A 253 -7.36 -12.18 2.26
N GLN A 254 -7.29 -13.49 2.41
CA GLN A 254 -7.92 -14.18 3.55
C GLN A 254 -7.31 -13.77 4.89
N ALA A 255 -6.00 -13.57 4.93
CA ALA A 255 -5.29 -13.21 6.16
C ALA A 255 -5.47 -11.73 6.54
N GLU A 256 -5.45 -10.82 5.57
CA GLU A 256 -5.43 -9.38 5.84
C GLU A 256 -6.81 -8.71 5.72
N MET A 257 -7.73 -9.28 4.94
CA MET A 257 -8.99 -8.62 4.56
C MET A 257 -10.14 -9.63 4.41
N ALA A 258 -10.33 -10.51 5.39
CA ALA A 258 -11.40 -11.51 5.34
C ALA A 258 -12.82 -10.87 5.30
N GLY A 259 -13.04 -9.79 6.07
CA GLY A 259 -14.31 -9.08 6.16
C GLY A 259 -14.51 -8.01 5.06
N TRP A 260 -15.70 -7.39 5.04
CA TRP A 260 -16.07 -6.31 4.13
C TRP A 260 -16.24 -4.96 4.84
N ASP A 261 -15.62 -4.77 6.01
CA ASP A 261 -15.68 -3.53 6.76
C ASP A 261 -14.60 -2.55 6.27
N PHE A 262 -15.01 -1.68 5.36
CA PHE A 262 -14.14 -0.67 4.75
C PHE A 262 -13.65 0.34 5.81
N ASP A 263 -14.56 0.82 6.67
CA ASP A 263 -14.23 1.88 7.63
C ASP A 263 -13.31 1.36 8.75
N ALA A 264 -13.48 0.11 9.17
CA ALA A 264 -12.52 -0.55 10.08
C ALA A 264 -11.13 -0.69 9.44
N THR A 265 -11.05 -0.95 8.13
CA THR A 265 -9.77 -1.02 7.41
C THR A 265 -9.10 0.35 7.33
N VAL A 266 -9.86 1.42 7.04
CA VAL A 266 -9.36 2.81 7.08
C VAL A 266 -8.77 3.13 8.45
N LYS A 267 -9.52 2.82 9.52
CA LYS A 267 -9.05 3.04 10.88
C LYS A 267 -7.77 2.26 11.18
N ALA A 268 -7.70 1.01 10.79
CA ALA A 268 -6.51 0.17 11.02
C ALA A 268 -5.27 0.71 10.28
N ALA A 269 -5.46 1.25 9.07
CA ALA A 269 -4.39 1.90 8.31
C ALA A 269 -3.91 3.19 8.98
N ASP A 270 -4.83 4.04 9.46
CA ASP A 270 -4.48 5.24 10.22
C ASP A 270 -3.76 4.91 11.53
N ASP A 271 -4.24 3.90 12.28
CA ASP A 271 -3.59 3.42 13.50
C ASP A 271 -2.16 2.90 13.21
N ALA A 272 -1.96 2.21 12.08
CA ALA A 272 -0.65 1.75 11.66
C ALA A 272 0.30 2.91 11.38
N TRP A 273 -0.16 3.94 10.68
CA TRP A 273 0.62 5.15 10.43
C TRP A 273 0.94 5.91 11.70
N ASN A 274 -0.04 6.12 12.59
CA ASN A 274 0.18 6.80 13.87
C ASN A 274 1.23 6.09 14.72
N ARG A 275 1.21 4.75 14.76
CA ARG A 275 2.20 3.94 15.49
C ARG A 275 3.62 4.15 14.97
N GLU A 276 3.81 4.13 13.65
CA GLU A 276 5.13 4.26 13.05
C GLU A 276 5.63 5.71 13.07
N LEU A 277 4.75 6.70 12.91
CA LEU A 277 5.10 8.12 13.05
C LEU A 277 5.51 8.48 14.49
N ALA A 278 4.96 7.80 15.50
CA ALA A 278 5.29 8.02 16.91
C ALA A 278 6.68 7.48 17.31
N ARG A 279 7.42 6.82 16.43
CA ARG A 279 8.80 6.39 16.71
C ARG A 279 9.75 7.54 16.96
N ILE A 280 9.49 8.70 16.37
CA ILE A 280 10.20 9.93 16.64
C ILE A 280 9.19 11.05 16.86
N GLU A 281 9.09 11.52 18.08
CA GLU A 281 8.21 12.64 18.42
C GLU A 281 9.00 13.95 18.56
N ILE A 282 8.50 15.00 17.91
CA ILE A 282 9.08 16.33 18.04
C ILE A 282 8.20 17.24 18.90
N GLN A 283 8.82 18.02 19.78
CA GLN A 283 8.15 19.02 20.60
C GLN A 283 8.40 20.41 20.02
N THR A 284 7.38 21.00 19.44
CA THR A 284 7.41 22.36 18.90
C THR A 284 6.00 22.93 18.81
N ASN A 285 5.86 24.23 18.96
CA ASN A 285 4.61 24.96 18.72
C ASN A 285 4.45 25.35 17.23
N ASP A 286 5.50 25.22 16.43
CA ASP A 286 5.52 25.53 15.02
C ASP A 286 4.84 24.42 14.21
N GLN A 287 3.61 24.67 13.74
CA GLN A 287 2.84 23.72 12.97
C GLN A 287 3.45 23.39 11.61
N THR A 288 4.18 24.33 11.01
CA THR A 288 4.90 24.12 9.75
C THR A 288 6.02 23.12 9.94
N LYS A 289 6.81 23.24 11.01
CA LYS A 289 7.86 22.27 11.34
C LYS A 289 7.30 20.89 11.61
N LYS A 290 6.16 20.78 12.33
CA LYS A 290 5.48 19.50 12.53
C LYS A 290 5.07 18.88 11.21
N ARG A 291 4.45 19.67 10.33
CA ARG A 291 4.01 19.20 9.01
C ARG A 291 5.20 18.72 8.16
N VAL A 292 6.26 19.49 8.07
CA VAL A 292 7.47 19.11 7.33
C VAL A 292 8.06 17.81 7.89
N PHE A 293 8.20 17.71 9.20
CA PHE A 293 8.79 16.54 9.85
C PHE A 293 7.98 15.27 9.63
N TYR A 294 6.67 15.28 9.94
CA TYR A 294 5.84 14.08 9.82
C TYR A 294 5.54 13.71 8.38
N THR A 295 5.52 14.68 7.45
CA THR A 295 5.44 14.39 6.01
C THR A 295 6.73 13.71 5.52
N ALA A 296 7.91 14.16 5.97
CA ALA A 296 9.18 13.51 5.64
C ALA A 296 9.27 12.08 6.22
N MET A 297 8.79 11.87 7.46
CA MET A 297 8.67 10.53 8.04
C MET A 297 7.71 9.63 7.25
N TYR A 298 6.57 10.17 6.79
CA TYR A 298 5.64 9.45 5.93
C TYR A 298 6.31 9.01 4.62
N HIS A 299 7.00 9.92 3.92
CA HIS A 299 7.72 9.59 2.67
C HIS A 299 8.79 8.53 2.89
N LEU A 300 9.52 8.59 4.00
CA LEU A 300 10.54 7.58 4.36
C LEU A 300 9.93 6.16 4.44
N MET A 301 8.69 6.03 4.92
CA MET A 301 8.03 4.74 5.15
C MET A 301 7.09 4.32 4.00
N THR A 302 6.94 5.14 2.97
CA THR A 302 6.17 4.79 1.76
C THR A 302 6.96 3.85 0.85
N SER A 303 8.28 3.94 0.84
CA SER A 303 9.23 3.10 0.10
C SER A 303 10.45 2.83 1.00
N CYS A 304 11.06 1.69 1.07
CA CYS A 304 10.93 0.43 0.36
C CYS A 304 9.70 -0.39 0.80
N SER A 305 9.35 -1.43 0.04
CA SER A 305 8.15 -2.21 0.28
C SER A 305 8.44 -3.64 0.73
N LYS A 306 7.62 -4.18 1.63
CA LYS A 306 7.61 -5.60 1.98
C LYS A 306 7.31 -6.45 0.74
N PHE A 307 8.04 -7.53 0.56
CA PHE A 307 7.97 -8.37 -0.65
C PHE A 307 7.89 -9.86 -0.32
N ASN A 308 7.16 -10.19 0.73
CA ASN A 308 6.77 -11.57 1.06
C ASN A 308 5.25 -11.67 1.06
N ASP A 309 4.73 -12.84 0.73
CA ASP A 309 3.38 -13.24 1.09
C ASP A 309 3.26 -13.50 2.60
N VAL A 310 2.03 -13.60 3.12
CA VAL A 310 1.79 -13.79 4.58
C VAL A 310 2.43 -15.05 5.14
N ASP A 311 2.65 -16.07 4.32
CA ASP A 311 3.34 -17.32 4.68
C ASP A 311 4.86 -17.27 4.48
N ARG A 312 5.41 -16.07 4.20
CA ARG A 312 6.82 -15.78 4.05
C ARG A 312 7.47 -16.23 2.73
N GLU A 313 6.70 -16.63 1.74
CA GLU A 313 7.22 -16.89 0.41
C GLU A 313 7.42 -15.59 -0.38
N TYR A 314 8.43 -15.55 -1.24
CA TYR A 314 8.74 -14.42 -2.11
C TYR A 314 9.46 -14.90 -3.37
N ARG A 315 9.42 -14.10 -4.43
CA ARG A 315 10.21 -14.33 -5.65
C ARG A 315 11.58 -13.69 -5.51
N GLY A 316 12.63 -14.52 -5.64
CA GLY A 316 14.03 -14.07 -5.56
C GLY A 316 14.55 -13.48 -6.87
N ALA A 317 15.76 -12.90 -6.80
CA ALA A 317 16.46 -12.35 -7.94
C ALA A 317 16.91 -13.41 -8.97
N ASP A 318 16.87 -14.69 -8.60
CA ASP A 318 17.09 -15.84 -9.50
C ASP A 318 15.79 -16.32 -10.20
N GLY A 319 14.68 -15.58 -10.02
CA GLY A 319 13.36 -15.90 -10.57
C GLY A 319 12.64 -17.05 -9.87
N LYS A 320 13.24 -17.66 -8.84
CA LYS A 320 12.64 -18.78 -8.08
C LYS A 320 11.85 -18.28 -6.89
N VAL A 321 10.97 -19.15 -6.39
CA VAL A 321 10.25 -18.93 -5.14
C VAL A 321 11.10 -19.40 -3.97
N HIS A 322 11.26 -18.54 -2.99
CA HIS A 322 11.97 -18.79 -1.74
C HIS A 322 11.05 -18.56 -0.55
N LYS A 323 11.40 -19.12 0.61
CA LYS A 323 10.76 -18.87 1.88
C LYS A 323 11.78 -18.29 2.86
N ALA A 324 11.42 -17.20 3.53
CA ALA A 324 12.27 -16.49 4.47
C ALA A 324 11.72 -16.57 5.91
N ASP A 325 12.61 -16.56 6.91
CA ASP A 325 12.28 -16.36 8.32
C ASP A 325 12.36 -14.86 8.73
N PHE A 326 12.52 -13.98 7.75
CA PHE A 326 12.65 -12.52 7.88
C PHE A 326 11.70 -11.83 6.90
N THR A 327 11.53 -10.51 7.03
CA THR A 327 10.80 -9.69 6.05
C THR A 327 11.73 -9.36 4.88
N ASN A 328 11.39 -9.86 3.69
CA ASN A 328 12.10 -9.49 2.47
C ASN A 328 11.56 -8.17 1.92
N TYR A 329 12.46 -7.30 1.48
CA TYR A 329 12.11 -5.98 0.95
C TYR A 329 12.43 -5.86 -0.54
N THR A 330 11.72 -4.96 -1.20
CA THR A 330 11.93 -4.56 -2.59
C THR A 330 11.88 -3.03 -2.72
N THR A 331 11.99 -2.54 -3.95
CA THR A 331 12.01 -1.10 -4.27
C THR A 331 13.19 -0.43 -3.58
N LEU A 332 14.38 -0.97 -3.87
CA LEU A 332 15.63 -0.55 -3.25
C LEU A 332 16.39 0.35 -4.21
N SER A 333 16.48 1.64 -3.90
CA SER A 333 17.34 2.60 -4.59
C SER A 333 18.49 3.00 -3.66
N LEU A 334 19.48 2.11 -3.50
CA LEU A 334 20.46 2.21 -2.43
C LEU A 334 21.42 3.40 -2.57
N TRP A 335 21.69 3.85 -3.80
CA TRP A 335 22.54 5.02 -4.02
C TRP A 335 21.86 6.33 -3.60
N ASP A 336 20.51 6.35 -3.48
CA ASP A 336 19.76 7.45 -2.89
C ASP A 336 19.69 7.33 -1.37
N THR A 337 19.37 6.14 -0.85
CA THR A 337 18.95 5.95 0.54
C THR A 337 20.10 5.80 1.53
N TYR A 338 21.33 5.49 1.05
CA TYR A 338 22.47 5.17 1.91
C TYR A 338 22.92 6.36 2.80
N ARG A 339 22.72 7.59 2.35
CA ARG A 339 23.22 8.78 3.04
C ARG A 339 22.40 9.17 4.27
N ALA A 340 21.08 9.05 4.19
CA ALA A 340 20.20 9.53 5.25
C ALA A 340 19.12 8.52 5.64
N ALA A 341 18.39 7.92 4.69
CA ALA A 341 17.27 7.04 4.99
C ALA A 341 17.71 5.81 5.81
N HIS A 342 18.65 5.00 5.31
CA HIS A 342 19.14 3.85 6.05
C HIS A 342 19.84 4.22 7.38
N PRO A 343 20.71 5.23 7.47
CA PRO A 343 21.22 5.71 8.77
C PRO A 343 20.11 6.09 9.76
N LEU A 344 19.08 6.83 9.33
CA LEU A 344 17.95 7.16 10.20
C LEU A 344 17.19 5.88 10.61
N MET A 345 16.97 4.95 9.70
CA MET A 345 16.32 3.68 10.00
C MET A 345 17.09 2.84 11.01
N THR A 346 18.43 2.94 11.10
CA THR A 346 19.19 2.22 12.14
C THR A 346 18.87 2.73 13.55
N VAL A 347 18.40 3.96 13.68
CA VAL A 347 18.01 4.56 14.95
C VAL A 347 16.52 4.38 15.22
N ALA A 348 15.67 4.68 14.22
CA ALA A 348 14.22 4.69 14.38
C ALA A 348 13.59 3.29 14.24
N PHE A 349 14.20 2.39 13.46
CA PHE A 349 13.68 1.05 13.11
C PHE A 349 14.78 -0.02 13.25
N PRO A 350 15.43 -0.16 14.42
CA PRO A 350 16.57 -1.07 14.57
C PRO A 350 16.21 -2.53 14.29
N GLU A 351 14.98 -2.94 14.54
CA GLU A 351 14.47 -4.29 14.28
C GLU A 351 14.44 -4.64 12.78
N MET A 352 14.30 -3.63 11.90
CA MET A 352 14.27 -3.84 10.45
C MET A 352 15.69 -4.06 9.86
N GLN A 353 16.74 -3.68 10.57
CA GLN A 353 18.11 -3.71 10.01
C GLN A 353 18.58 -5.13 9.71
N ARG A 354 18.23 -6.09 10.56
CA ARG A 354 18.49 -7.51 10.31
C ARG A 354 17.84 -7.96 9.00
N ASP A 355 16.58 -7.58 8.79
CA ASP A 355 15.79 -7.98 7.63
C ASP A 355 16.32 -7.35 6.33
N PHE A 356 16.76 -6.08 6.38
CA PHE A 356 17.46 -5.46 5.26
C PHE A 356 18.78 -6.18 4.92
N ALA A 357 19.60 -6.47 5.92
CA ALA A 357 20.85 -7.19 5.72
C ALA A 357 20.60 -8.59 5.12
N GLN A 358 19.60 -9.32 5.61
CA GLN A 358 19.23 -10.62 5.05
C GLN A 358 18.73 -10.50 3.61
N THR A 359 17.90 -9.49 3.32
CA THR A 359 17.44 -9.19 1.96
C THR A 359 18.63 -8.98 1.01
N PHE A 360 19.58 -8.12 1.37
CA PHE A 360 20.75 -7.82 0.54
C PHE A 360 21.64 -9.07 0.33
N LEU A 361 21.89 -9.86 1.38
CA LEU A 361 22.66 -11.08 1.30
C LEU A 361 21.98 -12.16 0.45
N ASN A 362 20.66 -12.26 0.51
CA ASN A 362 19.92 -13.21 -0.32
C ASN A 362 19.90 -12.78 -1.79
N ILE A 363 19.74 -11.49 -2.08
CA ILE A 363 19.89 -10.96 -3.44
C ILE A 363 21.30 -11.30 -3.97
N TYR A 364 22.35 -11.08 -3.16
CA TYR A 364 23.72 -11.46 -3.54
C TYR A 364 23.86 -12.96 -3.85
N LYS A 365 23.31 -13.84 -3.01
CA LYS A 365 23.35 -15.30 -3.23
C LYS A 365 22.59 -15.73 -4.48
N GLN A 366 21.54 -15.01 -4.85
CA GLN A 366 20.66 -15.33 -5.96
C GLN A 366 21.17 -14.81 -7.31
N GLN A 367 21.83 -13.63 -7.35
CA GLN A 367 22.28 -13.00 -8.59
C GLN A 367 23.79 -12.77 -8.68
N GLY A 368 24.56 -13.05 -7.61
CA GLY A 368 26.02 -12.92 -7.58
C GLY A 368 26.56 -11.51 -7.32
N ARG A 369 25.68 -10.53 -7.07
CA ARG A 369 26.03 -9.15 -6.72
C ARG A 369 25.05 -8.59 -5.69
N LEU A 370 25.50 -7.62 -4.87
CA LEU A 370 24.64 -6.87 -3.97
C LEU A 370 23.67 -5.97 -4.77
N PRO A 371 22.47 -5.67 -4.22
CA PRO A 371 21.53 -4.81 -4.91
C PRO A 371 22.04 -3.37 -4.97
N VAL A 372 21.68 -2.68 -6.05
CA VAL A 372 21.81 -1.22 -6.21
C VAL A 372 20.43 -0.62 -6.46
N TRP A 373 19.68 -1.21 -7.41
CA TRP A 373 18.33 -0.81 -7.83
C TRP A 373 17.38 -2.01 -7.94
N HIS A 374 17.26 -2.77 -6.91
CA HIS A 374 16.43 -3.96 -6.95
C HIS A 374 14.93 -3.63 -6.87
N LEU A 375 14.16 -4.09 -7.86
CA LEU A 375 12.71 -3.94 -7.93
C LEU A 375 12.02 -5.28 -8.20
N MET A 376 11.13 -5.71 -7.33
CA MET A 376 10.19 -6.83 -7.54
C MET A 376 10.88 -8.14 -7.98
N GLY A 377 11.99 -8.49 -7.35
CA GLY A 377 12.74 -9.72 -7.65
C GLY A 377 13.66 -9.61 -8.87
N SER A 378 13.99 -8.41 -9.32
CA SER A 378 14.86 -8.18 -10.47
C SER A 378 15.71 -6.93 -10.29
N GLU A 379 16.87 -6.90 -11.00
CA GLU A 379 17.75 -5.74 -11.10
C GLU A 379 18.38 -5.65 -12.48
#